data_28af2976f381ebeefe5b8a0ad303a9b7
#
_entry.id   28af2976f381ebeefe5b8a0ad303a9b7
#
_cell.length_a   1.000
_cell.length_b   1.000
_cell.length_c   1.000
_cell.angle_alpha   90.00
_cell.angle_beta   90.00
_cell.angle_gamma   90.00
#
_symmetry.space_group_name_H-M   'P 1'
#
loop_
_entity.id
_entity.type
_entity.pdbx_description
1 polymer ?
#
loop_
_entity_poly.entity_id
_entity_poly.type
_entity_poly.pdbx_seq_one_letter_code
_entity_poly.pdbx_strand_id
1 'polypeptide(L)'
;MLIKLTSPATISARVTTVSLPRSCPSAGTQCLVSGWGNTVSSGKVYPSLLQCLDAPVLSDTACHKAYPGKVTNNMFCLGFLERGKDSCQGDSGGPVVCNGELQGIVSGGLGCALKGKPGVYTKVCNYLDWIQETIAAN
;
A
#
# COMPACT_ATOMS: atom_id res chain seq x y z
N MET A 1 10.92 -4.01 -7.21
CA MET A 1 11.45 -5.31 -7.70
C MET A 1 10.30 -6.11 -8.27
N LEU A 2 10.50 -6.77 -9.40
CA LEU A 2 9.57 -7.77 -9.94
C LEU A 2 10.16 -9.15 -9.74
N ILE A 3 9.31 -10.11 -9.43
CA ILE A 3 9.71 -11.51 -9.23
C ILE A 3 9.04 -12.34 -10.32
N LYS A 4 9.84 -13.00 -11.14
CA LYS A 4 9.35 -13.96 -12.13
C LYS A 4 9.30 -15.33 -11.49
N LEU A 5 8.12 -15.94 -11.44
CA LEU A 5 7.96 -17.27 -10.88
C LEU A 5 8.55 -18.33 -11.83
N THR A 6 9.16 -19.36 -11.28
CA THR A 6 9.70 -20.49 -12.05
C THR A 6 8.58 -21.24 -12.77
N SER A 7 7.44 -21.40 -12.11
CA SER A 7 6.22 -21.95 -12.67
C SER A 7 5.07 -20.98 -12.48
N PRO A 8 4.13 -20.86 -13.43
CA PRO A 8 2.97 -19.99 -13.26
C PRO A 8 2.15 -20.34 -12.03
N ALA A 9 1.58 -19.33 -11.39
CA ALA A 9 0.61 -19.57 -10.32
C ALA A 9 -0.65 -20.26 -10.89
N THR A 10 -1.19 -21.21 -10.14
CA THR A 10 -2.46 -21.85 -10.49
C THR A 10 -3.61 -20.92 -10.11
N ILE A 11 -4.30 -20.39 -11.11
CA ILE A 11 -5.44 -19.49 -10.89
C ILE A 11 -6.67 -20.30 -10.48
N SER A 12 -7.35 -19.84 -9.44
CA SER A 12 -8.50 -20.50 -8.83
C SER A 12 -9.46 -19.47 -8.22
N ALA A 13 -10.50 -19.91 -7.55
CA ALA A 13 -11.37 -19.03 -6.78
C ALA A 13 -10.66 -18.31 -5.62
N ARG A 14 -9.50 -18.79 -5.19
CA ARG A 14 -8.72 -18.25 -4.06
C ARG A 14 -7.42 -17.59 -4.49
N VAL A 15 -7.00 -17.75 -5.74
CA VAL A 15 -5.77 -17.19 -6.29
C VAL A 15 -6.08 -16.58 -7.63
N THR A 16 -5.92 -15.27 -7.74
CA THR A 16 -6.18 -14.55 -8.97
C THR A 16 -5.22 -13.35 -9.11
N THR A 17 -5.19 -12.79 -10.31
CA THR A 17 -4.40 -11.60 -10.59
C THR A 17 -5.13 -10.34 -10.12
N VAL A 18 -4.36 -9.28 -9.88
CA VAL A 18 -4.86 -7.92 -9.69
C VAL A 18 -4.44 -7.07 -10.87
N SER A 19 -5.29 -6.13 -11.28
CA SER A 19 -4.99 -5.24 -12.39
C SER A 19 -3.97 -4.18 -12.01
N LEU A 20 -3.11 -3.80 -12.95
CA LEU A 20 -2.29 -2.60 -12.81
C LEU A 20 -3.18 -1.35 -12.93
N PRO A 21 -2.80 -0.23 -12.29
CA PRO A 21 -3.62 0.97 -12.32
C PRO A 21 -3.67 1.59 -13.72
N ARG A 22 -4.82 2.15 -14.08
CA ARG A 22 -5.00 2.95 -15.30
C ARG A 22 -4.57 4.39 -15.11
N SER A 23 -4.71 4.89 -13.88
CA SER A 23 -4.33 6.24 -13.47
C SER A 23 -3.95 6.24 -11.99
N CYS A 24 -3.31 7.30 -11.53
CA CYS A 24 -2.97 7.44 -10.12
C CYS A 24 -4.23 7.63 -9.27
N PRO A 25 -4.20 7.19 -8.00
CA PRO A 25 -5.37 7.26 -7.13
C PRO A 25 -5.69 8.72 -6.77
N SER A 26 -6.97 9.05 -6.72
CA SER A 26 -7.46 10.36 -6.30
C SER A 26 -7.67 10.41 -4.79
N ALA A 27 -7.52 11.59 -4.19
CA ALA A 27 -7.86 11.82 -2.79
C ALA A 27 -9.31 11.41 -2.52
N GLY A 28 -9.54 10.71 -1.40
CA GLY A 28 -10.84 10.19 -1.01
C GLY A 28 -11.17 8.81 -1.55
N THR A 29 -10.41 8.27 -2.50
CA THR A 29 -10.60 6.90 -3.00
C THR A 29 -10.39 5.90 -1.86
N GLN A 30 -11.35 4.98 -1.67
CA GLN A 30 -11.23 3.92 -0.68
C GLN A 30 -10.36 2.79 -1.19
N CYS A 31 -9.41 2.37 -0.37
CA CYS A 31 -8.45 1.32 -0.68
C CYS A 31 -8.42 0.27 0.42
N LEU A 32 -8.02 -0.93 0.05
CA LEU A 32 -7.83 -2.05 0.96
C LEU A 32 -6.34 -2.33 1.11
N VAL A 33 -5.86 -2.30 2.35
CA VAL A 33 -4.51 -2.76 2.73
C VAL A 33 -4.65 -4.06 3.49
N SER A 34 -3.83 -5.04 3.18
CA SER A 34 -3.88 -6.35 3.84
C SER A 34 -2.49 -6.84 4.22
N GLY A 35 -2.41 -7.61 5.30
CA GLY A 35 -1.15 -8.17 5.76
C GLY A 35 -1.26 -8.89 7.11
N TRP A 36 -0.17 -9.49 7.51
CA TRP A 36 0.02 -10.15 8.82
C TRP A 36 0.97 -9.36 9.73
N GLY A 37 1.09 -8.07 9.47
CA GLY A 37 1.94 -7.19 10.28
C GLY A 37 1.41 -6.97 11.69
N ASN A 38 2.23 -6.30 12.48
CA ASN A 38 1.90 -5.98 13.86
C ASN A 38 0.57 -5.20 13.96
N THR A 39 -0.29 -5.59 14.88
CA THR A 39 -1.63 -5.01 15.05
C THR A 39 -1.73 -3.96 16.15
N VAL A 40 -0.63 -3.67 16.86
CA VAL A 40 -0.62 -2.72 17.97
C VAL A 40 0.42 -1.62 17.77
N SER A 41 0.12 -0.43 18.25
CA SER A 41 1.03 0.71 18.19
C SER A 41 2.17 0.64 19.22
N SER A 42 1.96 -0.08 20.30
CA SER A 42 2.98 -0.31 21.32
C SER A 42 3.17 -1.82 21.56
N GLY A 43 4.38 -2.31 21.36
CA GLY A 43 4.67 -3.73 21.44
C GLY A 43 4.65 -4.44 20.09
N LYS A 44 4.61 -5.77 20.13
CA LYS A 44 4.59 -6.62 18.93
C LYS A 44 3.53 -7.70 19.08
N VAL A 45 2.45 -7.59 18.32
CA VAL A 45 1.39 -8.60 18.24
C VAL A 45 1.16 -8.92 16.78
N TYR A 46 1.62 -10.08 16.33
CA TYR A 46 1.46 -10.55 14.95
C TYR A 46 0.28 -11.52 14.87
N PRO A 47 -0.72 -11.23 14.04
CA PRO A 47 -1.90 -12.08 13.92
C PRO A 47 -1.61 -13.36 13.14
N SER A 48 -2.35 -14.42 13.44
CA SER A 48 -2.34 -15.65 12.65
C SER A 48 -3.25 -15.57 11.41
N LEU A 49 -4.29 -14.74 11.48
CA LEU A 49 -5.21 -14.50 10.36
C LEU A 49 -4.86 -13.22 9.63
N LEU A 50 -5.03 -13.22 8.30
CA LEU A 50 -4.85 -12.04 7.48
C LEU A 50 -5.74 -10.90 7.96
N GLN A 51 -5.14 -9.75 8.18
CA GLN A 51 -5.83 -8.52 8.57
C GLN A 51 -6.05 -7.63 7.36
N CYS A 52 -7.18 -6.94 7.33
CA CYS A 52 -7.55 -6.01 6.27
C CYS A 52 -7.92 -4.66 6.87
N LEU A 53 -7.52 -3.59 6.20
CA LEU A 53 -7.83 -2.22 6.56
C LEU A 53 -8.40 -1.49 5.35
N ASP A 54 -9.61 -0.96 5.47
CA ASP A 54 -10.17 0.00 4.53
C ASP A 54 -9.78 1.42 4.94
N ALA A 55 -9.15 2.14 4.03
CA ALA A 55 -8.70 3.50 4.31
C ALA A 55 -8.73 4.37 3.05
N PRO A 56 -8.98 5.69 3.20
CA PRO A 56 -9.02 6.60 2.06
C PRO A 56 -7.63 7.09 1.68
N VAL A 57 -7.44 7.38 0.40
CA VAL A 57 -6.29 8.13 -0.10
C VAL A 57 -6.37 9.57 0.43
N LEU A 58 -5.30 10.05 1.01
CA LEU A 58 -5.20 11.44 1.46
C LEU A 58 -4.71 12.35 0.33
N SER A 59 -5.06 13.63 0.40
CA SER A 59 -4.54 14.62 -0.52
C SER A 59 -3.01 14.74 -0.39
N ASP A 60 -2.34 15.13 -1.47
CA ASP A 60 -0.89 15.37 -1.45
C ASP A 60 -0.55 16.46 -0.41
N THR A 61 -1.37 17.48 -0.28
CA THR A 61 -1.19 18.53 0.73
C THR A 61 -1.20 17.96 2.15
N ALA A 62 -2.16 17.11 2.48
CA ALA A 62 -2.24 16.47 3.80
C ALA A 62 -1.05 15.54 4.04
N CYS A 63 -0.64 14.79 3.02
CA CYS A 63 0.51 13.89 3.08
C CYS A 63 1.82 14.66 3.33
N HIS A 64 2.05 15.74 2.59
CA HIS A 64 3.23 16.60 2.76
C HIS A 64 3.26 17.31 4.13
N LYS A 65 2.10 17.72 4.65
CA LYS A 65 2.00 18.28 6.00
C LYS A 65 2.34 17.28 7.10
N ALA A 66 1.93 16.02 6.91
CA ALA A 66 2.22 14.95 7.88
C ALA A 66 3.71 14.61 7.94
N TYR A 67 4.40 14.68 6.80
CA TYR A 67 5.81 14.32 6.65
C TYR A 67 6.57 15.39 5.87
N PRO A 68 6.83 16.58 6.44
CA PRO A 68 7.50 17.67 5.72
C PRO A 68 8.86 17.25 5.16
N GLY A 69 9.08 17.46 3.86
CA GLY A 69 10.35 17.19 3.19
C GLY A 69 10.69 15.71 3.00
N LYS A 70 9.80 14.78 3.38
CA LYS A 70 10.07 13.33 3.33
C LYS A 70 9.25 12.57 2.30
N VAL A 71 8.19 13.16 1.78
CA VAL A 71 7.31 12.53 0.79
C VAL A 71 7.66 13.03 -0.60
N THR A 72 7.96 12.11 -1.51
CA THR A 72 8.25 12.40 -2.91
C THR A 72 7.01 12.23 -3.79
N ASN A 73 7.13 12.58 -5.08
CA ASN A 73 6.06 12.35 -6.06
C ASN A 73 5.77 10.87 -6.34
N ASN A 74 6.64 9.96 -5.89
CA ASN A 74 6.47 8.51 -6.01
C ASN A 74 5.82 7.89 -4.76
N MET A 75 5.36 8.70 -3.85
CA MET A 75 4.73 8.29 -2.60
C MET A 75 3.37 8.93 -2.45
N PHE A 76 2.46 8.24 -1.77
CA PHE A 76 1.19 8.80 -1.35
C PHE A 76 0.85 8.32 0.06
N CYS A 77 -0.02 9.05 0.72
CA CYS A 77 -0.51 8.71 2.04
C CYS A 77 -1.92 8.13 1.96
N LEU A 78 -2.18 7.17 2.82
CA LEU A 78 -3.46 6.52 2.95
C LEU A 78 -3.76 6.36 4.42
N GLY A 79 -5.02 6.53 4.80
CA GLY A 79 -5.43 6.32 6.15
C GLY A 79 -6.15 7.50 6.76
N PHE A 80 -6.07 7.60 8.06
CA PHE A 80 -6.78 8.60 8.83
C PHE A 80 -5.77 9.50 9.56
N LEU A 81 -5.99 10.81 9.52
CA LEU A 81 -5.22 11.77 10.32
C LEU A 81 -5.60 11.67 11.80
N GLU A 82 -6.77 11.13 12.09
CA GLU A 82 -7.20 10.79 13.44
C GLU A 82 -6.60 9.44 13.88
N ARG A 83 -6.59 9.23 15.17
CA ARG A 83 -5.98 8.04 15.76
C ARG A 83 -6.69 6.75 15.36
N GLY A 84 -5.94 5.67 15.12
CA GLY A 84 -6.43 4.32 15.36
C GLY A 84 -6.32 3.29 14.23
N LYS A 85 -6.06 3.66 12.97
CA LYS A 85 -6.03 2.68 11.87
C LYS A 85 -4.91 2.97 10.88
N ASP A 86 -3.98 2.03 10.73
CA ASP A 86 -2.85 2.13 9.81
C ASP A 86 -2.29 0.74 9.51
N SER A 87 -1.53 0.62 8.42
CA SER A 87 -0.61 -0.48 8.22
C SER A 87 0.56 -0.36 9.19
N CYS A 88 1.19 -1.46 9.52
CA CYS A 88 2.23 -1.49 10.54
C CYS A 88 3.44 -2.34 10.15
N GLN A 89 4.41 -2.47 11.06
CA GLN A 89 5.60 -3.29 10.86
C GLN A 89 5.21 -4.74 10.50
N GLY A 90 5.82 -5.25 9.43
CA GLY A 90 5.53 -6.56 8.89
C GLY A 90 4.54 -6.55 7.73
N ASP A 91 3.89 -5.42 7.45
CA ASP A 91 3.07 -5.22 6.25
C ASP A 91 3.88 -4.70 5.06
N SER A 92 5.12 -4.24 5.28
CA SER A 92 6.01 -3.70 4.23
C SER A 92 6.12 -4.62 3.03
N GLY A 93 5.96 -4.05 1.83
CA GLY A 93 5.92 -4.81 0.58
C GLY A 93 4.53 -5.37 0.25
N GLY A 94 3.56 -5.25 1.14
CA GLY A 94 2.19 -5.68 0.94
C GLY A 94 1.40 -4.76 0.01
N PRO A 95 0.25 -5.23 -0.48
CA PRO A 95 -0.53 -4.54 -1.50
C PRO A 95 -1.48 -3.50 -0.92
N VAL A 96 -1.71 -2.45 -1.70
CA VAL A 96 -2.82 -1.52 -1.56
C VAL A 96 -3.67 -1.60 -2.82
N VAL A 97 -4.90 -2.05 -2.68
CA VAL A 97 -5.83 -2.25 -3.79
C VAL A 97 -6.98 -1.26 -3.69
N CYS A 98 -7.20 -0.52 -4.76
CA CYS A 98 -8.26 0.49 -4.86
C CYS A 98 -9.07 0.21 -6.13
N ASN A 99 -10.37 -0.02 -6.00
CA ASN A 99 -11.26 -0.31 -7.14
C ASN A 99 -10.73 -1.44 -8.07
N GLY A 100 -10.19 -2.51 -7.48
CA GLY A 100 -9.66 -3.65 -8.23
C GLY A 100 -8.27 -3.44 -8.87
N GLU A 101 -7.61 -2.31 -8.60
CA GLU A 101 -6.30 -1.99 -9.14
C GLU A 101 -5.24 -1.91 -8.04
N LEU A 102 -4.04 -2.43 -8.31
CA LEU A 102 -2.89 -2.33 -7.40
C LEU A 102 -2.31 -0.92 -7.47
N GLN A 103 -2.69 -0.06 -6.55
CA GLN A 103 -2.27 1.34 -6.53
C GLN A 103 -1.04 1.61 -5.67
N GLY A 104 -0.81 0.77 -4.68
CA GLY A 104 0.28 1.03 -3.75
C GLY A 104 0.97 -0.22 -3.23
N ILE A 105 2.18 0.00 -2.75
CA ILE A 105 2.96 -0.99 -2.00
C ILE A 105 3.29 -0.37 -0.64
N VAL A 106 3.02 -1.10 0.43
CA VAL A 106 3.33 -0.66 1.79
C VAL A 106 4.82 -0.36 1.91
N SER A 107 5.17 0.86 2.23
CA SER A 107 6.56 1.33 2.26
C SER A 107 6.99 1.81 3.64
N GLY A 108 6.24 2.68 4.29
CA GLY A 108 6.68 3.25 5.56
C GLY A 108 5.64 4.09 6.27
N GLY A 109 6.10 4.80 7.28
CA GLY A 109 5.32 5.66 8.15
C GLY A 109 6.03 5.82 9.48
N LEU A 110 5.60 6.75 10.31
CA LEU A 110 6.08 6.92 11.67
C LEU A 110 5.14 6.22 12.65
N GLY A 111 5.58 5.06 13.14
CA GLY A 111 4.76 4.24 14.04
C GLY A 111 3.57 3.60 13.34
N CYS A 112 2.67 3.05 14.12
CA CYS A 112 1.47 2.40 13.62
C CYS A 112 0.28 3.12 14.21
N ALA A 113 -0.61 3.64 13.36
CA ALA A 113 -1.85 4.32 13.79
C ALA A 113 -1.63 5.53 14.72
N LEU A 114 -0.52 6.22 14.58
CA LEU A 114 -0.28 7.45 15.33
C LEU A 114 -1.08 8.62 14.74
N LYS A 115 -1.66 9.44 15.62
CA LYS A 115 -2.39 10.64 15.21
C LYS A 115 -1.52 11.56 14.35
N GLY A 116 -2.03 11.99 13.21
CA GLY A 116 -1.33 12.87 12.28
C GLY A 116 -0.20 12.23 11.49
N LYS A 117 -0.03 10.91 11.60
CA LYS A 117 1.01 10.15 10.89
C LYS A 117 0.39 9.00 10.10
N PRO A 118 -0.19 9.28 8.92
CA PRO A 118 -0.74 8.24 8.05
C PRO A 118 0.34 7.33 7.48
N GLY A 119 -0.05 6.16 7.00
CA GLY A 119 0.85 5.27 6.26
C GLY A 119 1.32 5.90 4.95
N VAL A 120 2.55 5.58 4.56
CA VAL A 120 3.18 6.01 3.32
C VAL A 120 3.37 4.82 2.40
N TYR A 121 3.01 4.98 1.15
CA TYR A 121 2.95 3.92 0.15
C TYR A 121 3.64 4.33 -1.13
N THR A 122 4.28 3.37 -1.79
CA THR A 122 4.85 3.59 -3.12
C THR A 122 3.73 3.69 -4.15
N LYS A 123 3.78 4.71 -4.97
CA LYS A 123 2.78 5.00 -6.01
C LYS A 123 3.03 4.16 -7.25
N VAL A 124 2.35 3.02 -7.39
CA VAL A 124 2.55 2.05 -8.48
C VAL A 124 2.29 2.68 -9.86
N CYS A 125 1.34 3.59 -9.96
CA CYS A 125 0.99 4.26 -11.22
C CYS A 125 2.18 4.98 -11.89
N ASN A 126 3.19 5.39 -11.12
CA ASN A 126 4.39 6.06 -11.64
C ASN A 126 5.42 5.08 -12.22
N TYR A 127 5.20 3.77 -12.05
CA TYR A 127 6.16 2.74 -12.46
C TYR A 127 5.61 1.81 -13.56
N LEU A 128 4.49 2.17 -14.18
CA LEU A 128 3.83 1.31 -15.17
C LEU A 128 4.72 0.98 -16.36
N ASP A 129 5.39 1.98 -16.93
CA ASP A 129 6.29 1.77 -18.06
C ASP A 129 7.43 0.82 -17.68
N TRP A 130 8.06 1.05 -16.55
CA TRP A 130 9.13 0.19 -16.05
C TRP A 130 8.62 -1.25 -15.82
N ILE A 131 7.42 -1.42 -15.24
CA ILE A 131 6.83 -2.74 -15.00
C ILE A 131 6.59 -3.46 -16.34
N GLN A 132 5.95 -2.79 -17.28
CA GLN A 132 5.61 -3.37 -18.59
C GLN A 132 6.85 -3.69 -19.41
N GLU A 133 7.83 -2.81 -19.45
CA GLU A 133 9.11 -3.03 -20.15
C GLU A 133 9.91 -4.16 -19.51
N THR A 134 9.94 -4.25 -18.19
CA THR A 134 10.64 -5.32 -17.47
C THR A 134 9.99 -6.68 -17.72
N ILE A 135 8.66 -6.76 -17.71
CA ILE A 135 7.94 -8.00 -18.04
C ILE A 135 8.21 -8.42 -19.49
N ALA A 136 8.16 -7.48 -20.43
CA ALA A 136 8.39 -7.77 -21.84
C ALA A 136 9.83 -8.24 -22.14
N ALA A 137 10.83 -7.76 -21.40
CA ALA A 137 12.23 -8.09 -21.57
C ALA A 137 12.65 -9.42 -20.90
N ASN A 138 11.82 -10.01 -20.10
CA ASN A 138 12.10 -11.21 -19.30
C ASN A 138 10.98 -12.25 -19.45
#